data_54cfa2b95e0d2e82be68d38b11d3000a
#
_entry.id   54cfa2b95e0d2e82be68d38b11d3000a
#
_cell.length_a   1.000
_cell.length_b   1.000
_cell.length_c   1.000
_cell.angle_alpha   90.00
_cell.angle_beta   90.00
_cell.angle_gamma   90.00
#
_symmetry.space_group_name_H-M   'P 1'
#
loop_
_entity.id
_entity.type
_entity.pdbx_description
1 polymer ?
#
loop_
_entity_poly.entity_id
_entity_poly.type
_entity_poly.pdbx_seq_one_letter_code
_entity_poly.pdbx_strand_id
1 'polypeptide(L)'
;TGAEMLSVHYESTPHVHWVLQQIRKAGRKAGIVLNPGTPENALKYLLDDIDYVLVMSINPGPPGQSFLPGTIEKIKNVKQMIGNRPIQIEVDGGIDDKHAKDAKRVGADLLVVGGFLFSDDPHAQYAKLNAAIK
;
A
#
# COMPACT_ATOMS: atom_id res chain seq x y z
N THR A 1 12.24 17.75 -5.04
CA THR A 1 12.68 16.68 -4.16
C THR A 1 13.45 15.63 -4.95
N GLY A 2 14.38 14.92 -4.30
CA GLY A 2 15.14 13.83 -4.93
C GLY A 2 14.42 12.49 -4.95
N ALA A 3 13.14 12.45 -4.61
CA ALA A 3 12.38 11.19 -4.52
C ALA A 3 12.16 10.56 -5.90
N GLU A 4 12.35 9.24 -5.98
CA GLU A 4 12.10 8.48 -7.20
C GLU A 4 10.62 8.08 -7.34
N MET A 5 9.91 7.98 -6.23
CA MET A 5 8.51 7.57 -6.14
C MET A 5 7.71 8.62 -5.38
N LEU A 6 6.57 9.02 -5.93
CA LEU A 6 5.66 9.96 -5.29
C LEU A 6 4.25 9.39 -5.31
N SER A 7 3.60 9.40 -4.15
CA SER A 7 2.21 8.98 -4.03
C SER A 7 1.30 10.11 -3.60
N VAL A 8 0.06 10.02 -3.99
CA VAL A 8 -0.99 10.97 -3.66
C VAL A 8 -2.22 10.22 -3.19
N HIS A 9 -2.84 10.70 -2.10
CA HIS A 9 -4.12 10.16 -1.63
C HIS A 9 -5.21 10.44 -2.66
N TYR A 10 -6.03 9.43 -2.90
CA TYR A 10 -7.15 9.55 -3.83
C TYR A 10 -8.05 10.75 -3.49
N GLU A 11 -8.26 11.01 -2.20
CA GLU A 11 -9.15 12.07 -1.71
C GLU A 11 -8.50 13.46 -1.65
N SER A 12 -7.20 13.57 -1.93
CA SER A 12 -6.48 14.84 -1.76
C SER A 12 -6.84 15.89 -2.81
N THR A 13 -7.34 15.46 -3.95
CA THR A 13 -7.75 16.36 -5.04
C THR A 13 -8.77 15.66 -5.96
N PRO A 14 -9.76 16.41 -6.51
CA PRO A 14 -10.64 15.86 -7.53
C PRO A 14 -9.93 15.63 -8.87
N HIS A 15 -8.71 16.15 -9.04
CA HIS A 15 -7.91 16.03 -10.27
C HIS A 15 -6.77 15.02 -10.14
N VAL A 16 -6.97 13.95 -9.40
CA VAL A 16 -5.92 12.95 -9.10
C VAL A 16 -5.33 12.33 -10.39
N HIS A 17 -6.13 12.09 -11.40
CA HIS A 17 -5.67 11.57 -12.68
C HIS A 17 -4.60 12.50 -13.30
N TRP A 18 -4.88 13.79 -13.34
CA TRP A 18 -3.93 14.78 -13.86
C TRP A 18 -2.64 14.82 -13.01
N VAL A 19 -2.78 14.78 -11.69
CA VAL A 19 -1.61 14.80 -10.77
C VAL A 19 -0.71 13.60 -11.03
N LEU A 20 -1.27 12.40 -11.20
CA LEU A 20 -0.50 11.19 -11.49
C LEU A 20 0.27 11.32 -12.81
N GLN A 21 -0.36 11.88 -13.83
CA GLN A 21 0.31 12.16 -15.10
C GLN A 21 1.45 13.15 -14.94
N GLN A 22 1.29 14.20 -14.13
CA GLN A 22 2.36 15.17 -13.86
C GLN A 22 3.56 14.52 -13.14
N ILE A 23 3.31 13.61 -12.21
CA ILE A 23 4.36 12.85 -11.52
C ILE A 23 5.18 12.05 -12.55
N ARG A 24 4.51 11.33 -13.44
CA ARG A 24 5.18 10.56 -14.50
C ARG A 24 5.94 11.45 -15.48
N LYS A 25 5.38 12.58 -15.86
CA LYS A 25 6.08 13.56 -16.74
C LYS A 25 7.37 14.08 -16.09
N ALA A 26 7.40 14.16 -14.78
CA ALA A 26 8.60 14.56 -14.03
C ALA A 26 9.65 13.43 -13.93
N GLY A 27 9.42 12.28 -14.56
CA GLY A 27 10.31 11.13 -14.53
C GLY A 27 10.25 10.33 -13.24
N ARG A 28 9.15 10.45 -12.47
CA ARG A 28 8.97 9.74 -11.20
C ARG A 28 7.93 8.64 -11.32
N LYS A 29 8.03 7.65 -10.45
CA LYS A 29 6.98 6.63 -10.31
C LYS A 29 5.80 7.22 -9.56
N ALA A 30 4.61 7.04 -10.11
CA ALA A 30 3.37 7.59 -9.55
C ALA A 30 2.61 6.52 -8.77
N GLY A 31 2.24 6.84 -7.54
CA GLY A 31 1.43 5.97 -6.70
C GLY A 31 0.14 6.62 -6.26
N ILE A 32 -0.88 5.80 -6.07
CA ILE A 32 -2.16 6.22 -5.51
C ILE A 32 -2.35 5.58 -4.14
N VAL A 33 -2.76 6.38 -3.16
CA VAL A 33 -3.03 5.90 -1.80
C VAL A 33 -4.54 5.75 -1.61
N LEU A 34 -4.96 4.58 -1.18
CA LEU A 34 -6.35 4.29 -0.84
C LEU A 34 -6.49 4.21 0.69
N ASN A 35 -7.30 5.08 1.25
CA ASN A 35 -7.67 5.02 2.67
C ASN A 35 -8.61 3.83 2.94
N PRO A 36 -8.77 3.40 4.20
CA PRO A 36 -9.63 2.26 4.53
C PRO A 36 -11.06 2.38 4.00
N GLY A 37 -11.61 3.59 3.99
CA GLY A 37 -12.96 3.84 3.50
C GLY A 37 -13.09 3.98 1.98
N THR A 38 -11.99 3.98 1.25
CA THR A 38 -12.01 4.17 -0.20
C THR A 38 -12.03 2.81 -0.90
N PRO A 39 -13.06 2.51 -1.71
CA PRO A 39 -13.12 1.23 -2.40
C PRO A 39 -12.07 1.15 -3.51
N GLU A 40 -11.61 -0.06 -3.80
CA GLU A 40 -10.68 -0.34 -4.89
C GLU A 40 -11.20 0.07 -6.26
N ASN A 41 -12.51 0.19 -6.41
CA ASN A 41 -13.14 0.66 -7.65
C ASN A 41 -12.68 2.07 -8.05
N ALA A 42 -12.17 2.85 -7.11
CA ALA A 42 -11.58 4.17 -7.39
C ALA A 42 -10.40 4.09 -8.37
N LEU A 43 -9.77 2.91 -8.52
CA LEU A 43 -8.64 2.70 -9.42
C LEU A 43 -9.06 2.54 -10.89
N LYS A 44 -10.33 2.35 -11.17
CA LYS A 44 -10.82 1.91 -12.49
C LYS A 44 -10.26 2.71 -13.66
N TYR A 45 -10.18 4.03 -13.51
CA TYR A 45 -9.70 4.92 -14.58
C TYR A 45 -8.26 5.42 -14.34
N LEU A 46 -7.55 4.87 -13.36
CA LEU A 46 -6.20 5.29 -13.01
C LEU A 46 -5.13 4.26 -13.35
N LEU A 47 -5.51 3.03 -13.70
CA LEU A 47 -4.59 1.90 -13.84
C LEU A 47 -3.49 2.13 -14.87
N ASP A 48 -3.73 2.91 -15.90
CA ASP A 48 -2.72 3.21 -16.92
C ASP A 48 -1.75 4.32 -16.51
N ASP A 49 -2.02 5.01 -15.41
CA ASP A 49 -1.27 6.19 -14.97
C ASP A 49 -0.54 5.98 -13.64
N ILE A 50 -0.53 4.77 -13.11
CA ILE A 50 0.08 4.45 -11.81
C ILE A 50 1.13 3.34 -11.94
N ASP A 51 2.13 3.41 -11.08
CA ASP A 51 3.19 2.41 -10.95
C ASP A 51 3.03 1.58 -9.68
N TYR A 52 2.31 2.10 -8.68
CA TYR A 52 1.99 1.36 -7.46
C TYR A 52 0.72 1.87 -6.80
N VAL A 53 0.12 1.01 -5.98
CA VAL A 53 -1.03 1.31 -5.12
C VAL A 53 -0.61 1.10 -3.68
N LEU A 54 -0.76 2.12 -2.85
CA LEU A 54 -0.57 2.01 -1.41
C LEU A 54 -1.94 1.81 -0.76
N VAL A 55 -2.15 0.65 -0.18
CA VAL A 55 -3.38 0.31 0.56
C VAL A 55 -3.12 0.58 2.03
N MET A 56 -3.86 1.53 2.59
CA MET A 56 -3.80 1.83 4.02
C MET A 56 -4.62 0.81 4.80
N SER A 57 -3.98 0.13 5.72
CA SER A 57 -4.60 -0.87 6.60
C SER A 57 -5.02 -0.30 7.97
N ILE A 58 -4.80 0.99 8.17
CA ILE A 58 -5.29 1.81 9.29
C ILE A 58 -5.75 3.15 8.75
N ASN A 59 -6.49 3.93 9.54
CA ASN A 59 -6.78 5.32 9.19
C ASN A 59 -5.53 6.16 9.45
N PRO A 60 -5.04 6.96 8.48
CA PRO A 60 -3.86 7.79 8.69
C PRO A 60 -4.13 8.87 9.74
N GLY A 61 -3.15 9.08 10.60
CA GLY A 61 -3.18 10.12 11.64
C GLY A 61 -3.03 9.56 13.05
N PRO A 62 -4.10 9.08 13.70
CA PRO A 62 -4.00 8.64 15.11
C PRO A 62 -3.05 7.45 15.27
N PRO A 63 -2.16 7.48 16.29
CA PRO A 63 -1.26 6.34 16.54
C PRO A 63 -1.97 5.17 17.22
N GLY A 64 -1.34 4.00 17.22
CA GLY A 64 -1.79 2.83 17.97
C GLY A 64 -3.00 2.10 17.39
N GLN A 65 -3.31 2.32 16.13
CA GLN A 65 -4.42 1.62 15.47
C GLN A 65 -4.03 0.19 15.09
N SER A 66 -5.01 -0.71 15.14
CA SER A 66 -4.85 -2.09 14.71
C SER A 66 -5.16 -2.26 13.24
N PHE A 67 -4.50 -3.22 12.61
CA PHE A 67 -4.76 -3.61 11.23
C PHE A 67 -6.25 -3.92 10.99
N LEU A 68 -6.82 -3.30 9.98
CA LEU A 68 -8.23 -3.48 9.64
C LEU A 68 -8.42 -4.77 8.83
N PRO A 69 -9.27 -5.70 9.29
CA PRO A 69 -9.39 -7.03 8.66
C PRO A 69 -9.82 -7.00 7.19
N GLY A 70 -10.64 -6.04 6.80
CA GLY A 70 -11.09 -5.89 5.41
C GLY A 70 -9.98 -5.55 4.42
N THR A 71 -8.80 -5.19 4.91
CA THR A 71 -7.65 -4.86 4.06
C THR A 71 -7.21 -6.04 3.21
N ILE A 72 -7.27 -7.26 3.73
CA ILE A 72 -6.83 -8.47 2.99
C ILE A 72 -7.71 -8.67 1.77
N GLU A 73 -9.02 -8.55 1.90
CA GLU A 73 -9.94 -8.63 0.77
C GLU A 73 -9.70 -7.50 -0.23
N LYS A 74 -9.48 -6.28 0.25
CA LYS A 74 -9.15 -5.14 -0.62
C LYS A 74 -7.88 -5.40 -1.43
N ILE A 75 -6.81 -5.88 -0.81
CA ILE A 75 -5.55 -6.23 -1.51
C ILE A 75 -5.84 -7.26 -2.62
N LYS A 76 -6.59 -8.29 -2.30
CA LYS A 76 -6.97 -9.32 -3.28
C LYS A 76 -7.71 -8.72 -4.47
N ASN A 77 -8.68 -7.85 -4.20
CA ASN A 77 -9.46 -7.19 -5.26
C ASN A 77 -8.61 -6.24 -6.10
N VAL A 78 -7.71 -5.48 -5.47
CA VAL A 78 -6.73 -4.63 -6.16
C VAL A 78 -5.85 -5.47 -7.07
N LYS A 79 -5.36 -6.61 -6.58
CA LYS A 79 -4.53 -7.52 -7.39
C LYS A 79 -5.27 -8.01 -8.62
N GLN A 80 -6.53 -8.35 -8.50
CA GLN A 80 -7.37 -8.76 -9.63
C GLN A 80 -7.55 -7.62 -10.64
N MET A 81 -7.78 -6.40 -10.17
CA MET A 81 -7.93 -5.23 -11.04
C MET A 81 -6.64 -4.92 -11.81
N ILE A 82 -5.50 -5.03 -11.17
CA ILE A 82 -4.19 -4.81 -11.78
C ILE A 82 -3.95 -5.81 -12.92
N GLY A 83 -4.30 -7.07 -12.71
CA GLY A 83 -4.05 -8.13 -13.68
C GLY A 83 -2.55 -8.28 -13.98
N ASN A 84 -2.20 -8.24 -15.26
CA ASN A 84 -0.81 -8.38 -15.72
C ASN A 84 -0.04 -7.04 -15.84
N ARG A 85 -0.63 -5.94 -15.40
CA ARG A 85 0.05 -4.63 -15.43
C ARG A 85 1.24 -4.61 -14.46
N PRO A 86 2.33 -3.87 -14.77
CA PRO A 86 3.48 -3.74 -13.89
C PRO A 86 3.20 -2.73 -12.76
N ILE A 87 2.21 -3.01 -11.93
CA ILE A 87 1.81 -2.19 -10.80
C ILE A 87 2.05 -2.96 -9.52
N GLN A 88 2.80 -2.37 -8.60
CA GLN A 88 3.08 -2.96 -7.28
C GLN A 88 2.00 -2.58 -6.27
N ILE A 89 1.77 -3.45 -5.30
CA ILE A 89 0.89 -3.20 -4.17
C ILE A 89 1.74 -3.05 -2.91
N GLU A 90 1.64 -1.89 -2.28
CA GLU A 90 2.24 -1.57 -1.00
C GLU A 90 1.16 -1.49 0.07
N VAL A 91 1.44 -1.96 1.28
CA VAL A 91 0.49 -1.96 2.41
C VAL A 91 1.15 -1.30 3.60
N ASP A 92 0.45 -0.38 4.25
CA ASP A 92 0.95 0.36 5.40
C ASP A 92 -0.10 0.46 6.50
N GLY A 93 0.27 0.06 7.70
CA GLY A 93 -0.49 0.29 8.92
C GLY A 93 -0.77 -0.95 9.76
N GLY A 94 -0.23 -0.98 10.98
CA GLY A 94 -0.52 -2.00 11.97
C GLY A 94 -0.12 -3.42 11.61
N ILE A 95 0.91 -3.59 10.79
CA ILE A 95 1.32 -4.89 10.26
C ILE A 95 2.22 -5.60 11.26
N ASP A 96 1.85 -6.82 11.62
CA ASP A 96 2.68 -7.81 12.33
C ASP A 96 3.05 -8.97 11.38
N ASP A 97 3.70 -10.01 11.92
CA ASP A 97 4.12 -11.17 11.13
C ASP A 97 2.93 -11.93 10.53
N LYS A 98 1.83 -12.04 11.26
CA LYS A 98 0.61 -12.71 10.78
C LYS A 98 -0.04 -11.92 9.64
N HIS A 99 -0.21 -10.61 9.80
CA HIS A 99 -0.76 -9.74 8.77
C HIS A 99 0.14 -9.71 7.53
N ALA A 100 1.46 -9.69 7.73
CA ALA A 100 2.44 -9.72 6.63
C ALA A 100 2.27 -10.97 5.77
N LYS A 101 2.12 -12.14 6.42
CA LYS A 101 1.89 -13.41 5.72
C LYS A 101 0.61 -13.37 4.88
N ASP A 102 -0.48 -12.92 5.48
CA ASP A 102 -1.77 -12.87 4.79
C ASP A 102 -1.76 -11.87 3.65
N ALA A 103 -1.18 -10.68 3.85
CA ALA A 103 -1.08 -9.66 2.81
C ALA A 103 -0.25 -10.14 1.61
N LYS A 104 0.89 -10.77 1.87
CA LYS A 104 1.73 -11.33 0.80
C LYS A 104 0.99 -12.42 0.02
N ARG A 105 0.29 -13.31 0.72
CA ARG A 105 -0.46 -14.40 0.11
C ARG A 105 -1.48 -13.92 -0.91
N VAL A 106 -2.11 -12.76 -0.67
CA VAL A 106 -3.13 -12.20 -1.56
C VAL A 106 -2.59 -11.20 -2.59
N GLY A 107 -1.29 -10.92 -2.58
CA GLY A 107 -0.66 -10.17 -3.66
C GLY A 107 0.09 -8.91 -3.29
N ALA A 108 0.30 -8.61 -2.02
CA ALA A 108 1.12 -7.47 -1.61
C ALA A 108 2.59 -7.70 -1.98
N ASP A 109 3.24 -6.67 -2.55
CA ASP A 109 4.64 -6.69 -2.96
C ASP A 109 5.55 -6.04 -1.92
N LEU A 110 5.06 -4.99 -1.26
CA LEU A 110 5.79 -4.22 -0.28
C LEU A 110 4.97 -4.04 0.99
N LEU A 111 5.61 -4.17 2.15
CA LEU A 111 4.97 -4.01 3.45
C LEU A 111 5.75 -2.97 4.26
N VAL A 112 5.04 -1.97 4.76
CA VAL A 112 5.62 -0.98 5.67
C VAL A 112 5.31 -1.41 7.09
N VAL A 113 6.36 -1.70 7.85
CA VAL A 113 6.26 -2.19 9.23
C VAL A 113 7.02 -1.26 10.16
N GLY A 114 6.32 -0.72 11.14
CA GLY A 114 6.90 0.17 12.13
C GLY A 114 6.76 -0.37 13.56
N GLY A 115 5.58 -0.21 14.14
CA GLY A 115 5.33 -0.54 15.54
C GLY A 115 5.69 -1.97 15.94
N PHE A 116 5.39 -2.96 15.09
CA PHE A 116 5.74 -4.36 15.38
C PHE A 116 7.25 -4.56 15.49
N LEU A 117 8.02 -3.96 14.58
CA LEU A 117 9.48 -4.13 14.56
C LEU A 117 10.13 -3.62 15.84
N PHE A 118 9.59 -2.56 16.42
CA PHE A 118 10.13 -1.91 17.62
C PHE A 118 9.37 -2.26 18.90
N SER A 119 8.40 -3.16 18.84
CA SER A 119 7.64 -3.60 20.02
C SER A 119 8.42 -4.54 20.94
N ASP A 120 9.48 -5.15 20.45
CA ASP A 120 10.38 -6.05 21.16
C ASP A 120 11.77 -5.92 20.51
N ASP A 121 12.66 -6.90 20.68
CA ASP A 121 13.97 -6.89 20.02
C ASP A 121 13.80 -6.81 18.49
N PRO A 122 14.31 -5.76 17.84
CA PRO A 122 14.11 -5.58 16.40
C PRO A 122 14.68 -6.73 15.55
N HIS A 123 15.77 -7.34 15.96
CA HIS A 123 16.37 -8.48 15.23
C HIS A 123 15.46 -9.71 15.28
N ALA A 124 14.88 -10.00 16.43
CA ALA A 124 13.93 -11.11 16.58
C ALA A 124 12.64 -10.85 15.81
N GLN A 125 12.11 -9.63 15.85
CA GLN A 125 10.91 -9.24 15.13
C GLN A 125 11.13 -9.26 13.61
N TYR A 126 12.28 -8.80 13.14
CA TYR A 126 12.64 -8.89 11.72
C TYR A 126 12.71 -10.35 11.25
N ALA A 127 13.29 -11.24 12.07
CA ALA A 127 13.37 -12.66 11.75
C ALA A 127 11.97 -13.29 11.62
N LYS A 128 11.04 -12.94 12.51
CA LYS A 128 9.64 -13.39 12.43
C LYS A 128 8.96 -12.92 11.16
N LEU A 129 9.12 -11.65 10.80
CA LEU A 129 8.57 -11.09 9.56
C LEU A 129 9.13 -11.79 8.34
N ASN A 130 10.44 -11.96 8.30
CA ASN A 130 11.11 -12.58 7.17
C ASN A 130 10.68 -14.02 6.97
N ALA A 131 10.51 -14.78 8.06
CA ALA A 131 9.98 -16.14 8.02
C ALA A 131 8.53 -16.19 7.54
N ALA A 132 7.71 -15.23 7.93
CA ALA A 132 6.29 -15.17 7.56
C ALA A 132 6.06 -14.90 6.07
N ILE A 133 6.95 -14.16 5.41
CA ILE A 133 6.80 -13.75 4.00
C ILE A 133 7.61 -14.59 3.02
N LYS A 134 8.28 -15.61 3.50
CA LYS A 134 9.00 -16.57 2.63
C LYS A 134 8.07 -17.48 1.85
#